data_a180c8edfad53b41019929dfd1e30411
#
_entry.id   a180c8edfad53b41019929dfd1e30411
#
_cell.length_a   1.000
_cell.length_b   1.000
_cell.length_c   1.000
_cell.angle_alpha   90.00
_cell.angle_beta   90.00
_cell.angle_gamma   90.00
#
_symmetry.space_group_name_H-M   'P 1'
#
loop_
_entity.id
_entity.type
_entity.pdbx_description
1 polymer ?
#
loop_
_entity_poly.entity_id
_entity_poly.type
_entity_poly.pdbx_seq_one_letter_code
_entity_poly.pdbx_strand_id
1 'polypeptide(L)'
;KPSIPRSNMALVGLYKIRELQTLMQALDYNIKKNIRSKKNEFTLTDGLQRMIESGVVFQGFKVDNWYDCGQKEILLQTNALLLKRRKKSHSYKKNLHNCIIVEPVHIGKNSTIKNCIIGPNVTIGENAAICDSIIRDSIIGSYTKLNDVVLFNSIIGSDSEIWGSSQSLNIGDNTELDLR
;
A
#
# COMPACT_ATOMS: atom_id res chain seq x y z
N LYS A 1 -3.41 -21.88 -3.92
CA LYS A 1 -2.20 -22.44 -3.27
C LYS A 1 -2.34 -23.98 -3.28
N PRO A 2 -1.32 -24.74 -3.74
CA PRO A 2 -1.36 -26.19 -3.67
C PRO A 2 -1.41 -26.66 -2.22
N SER A 3 -2.13 -27.76 -1.94
CA SER A 3 -2.21 -28.34 -0.60
C SER A 3 -0.88 -28.91 -0.11
N ILE A 4 -0.02 -29.32 -1.05
CA ILE A 4 1.35 -29.77 -0.79
C ILE A 4 2.29 -28.81 -1.54
N PRO A 5 3.19 -28.08 -0.86
CA PRO A 5 4.15 -27.22 -1.52
C PRO A 5 5.10 -28.05 -2.41
N ARG A 6 5.16 -27.73 -3.70
CA ARG A 6 6.09 -28.36 -4.67
C ARG A 6 7.35 -27.54 -4.87
N SER A 7 7.39 -26.32 -4.36
CA SER A 7 8.51 -25.38 -4.49
C SER A 7 8.51 -24.40 -3.32
N ASN A 8 9.68 -23.88 -2.98
CA ASN A 8 9.85 -22.76 -2.07
C ASN A 8 9.75 -21.39 -2.77
N MET A 9 9.44 -21.37 -4.07
CA MET A 9 9.20 -20.15 -4.85
C MET A 9 7.71 -19.86 -4.94
N ALA A 10 7.35 -18.58 -4.84
CA ALA A 10 6.00 -18.08 -5.01
C ALA A 10 5.93 -17.04 -6.14
N LEU A 11 4.80 -16.99 -6.83
CA LEU A 11 4.55 -15.98 -7.85
C LEU A 11 4.26 -14.65 -7.18
N VAL A 12 4.93 -13.60 -7.62
CA VAL A 12 4.79 -12.22 -7.08
C VAL A 12 3.83 -11.34 -7.89
N GLY A 13 3.16 -11.90 -8.91
CA GLY A 13 2.18 -11.17 -9.71
C GLY A 13 2.78 -10.29 -10.83
N LEU A 14 4.08 -10.41 -11.12
CA LEU A 14 4.71 -9.71 -12.23
C LEU A 14 4.86 -10.66 -13.43
N TYR A 15 4.19 -10.33 -14.53
CA TYR A 15 4.19 -11.14 -15.73
C TYR A 15 4.52 -10.31 -16.97
N LYS A 16 5.37 -10.83 -17.86
CA LYS A 16 5.60 -10.31 -19.21
C LYS A 16 5.25 -11.41 -20.20
N ILE A 17 4.15 -11.25 -20.92
CA ILE A 17 3.61 -12.23 -21.85
C ILE A 17 3.68 -11.65 -23.25
N ARG A 18 4.30 -12.37 -24.17
CA ARG A 18 4.39 -11.99 -25.60
C ARG A 18 3.27 -12.63 -26.43
N GLU A 19 2.90 -13.85 -26.10
CA GLU A 19 1.93 -14.68 -26.81
C GLU A 19 0.50 -14.35 -26.35
N LEU A 20 0.06 -13.09 -26.57
CA LEU A 20 -1.23 -12.60 -26.09
C LEU A 20 -2.42 -13.40 -26.63
N GLN A 21 -2.37 -13.80 -27.92
CA GLN A 21 -3.45 -14.61 -28.52
C GLN A 21 -3.59 -15.96 -27.83
N THR A 22 -2.46 -16.63 -27.54
CA THR A 22 -2.45 -17.91 -26.84
C THR A 22 -2.99 -17.76 -25.41
N LEU A 23 -2.66 -16.66 -24.73
CA LEU A 23 -3.24 -16.36 -23.42
C LEU A 23 -4.77 -16.20 -23.49
N MET A 24 -5.26 -15.40 -24.45
CA MET A 24 -6.71 -15.20 -24.61
C MET A 24 -7.43 -16.52 -24.91
N GLN A 25 -6.88 -17.36 -25.77
CA GLN A 25 -7.43 -18.68 -26.07
C GLN A 25 -7.44 -19.61 -24.83
N ALA A 26 -6.38 -19.55 -24.02
CA ALA A 26 -6.29 -20.32 -22.78
C ALA A 26 -7.35 -19.89 -21.75
N LEU A 27 -7.54 -18.58 -21.58
CA LEU A 27 -8.56 -18.02 -20.69
C LEU A 27 -9.98 -18.34 -21.17
N ASP A 28 -10.25 -18.16 -22.47
CA ASP A 28 -11.54 -18.50 -23.08
C ASP A 28 -11.86 -20.00 -22.93
N TYR A 29 -10.87 -20.85 -23.11
CA TYR A 29 -11.03 -22.30 -22.89
C TYR A 29 -11.43 -22.58 -21.44
N ASN A 30 -10.73 -21.98 -20.46
CA ASN A 30 -11.03 -22.18 -19.05
C ASN A 30 -12.45 -21.71 -18.70
N ILE A 31 -12.88 -20.58 -19.26
CA ILE A 31 -14.25 -20.03 -19.06
C ILE A 31 -15.29 -20.98 -19.69
N LYS A 32 -15.11 -21.38 -20.96
CA LYS A 32 -16.04 -22.27 -21.68
C LYS A 32 -16.17 -23.65 -21.04
N LYS A 33 -15.08 -24.15 -20.48
CA LYS A 33 -15.05 -25.44 -19.77
C LYS A 33 -15.36 -25.33 -18.29
N ASN A 34 -15.65 -24.12 -17.80
CA ASN A 34 -15.91 -23.83 -16.40
C ASN A 34 -14.81 -24.33 -15.44
N ILE A 35 -13.54 -24.23 -15.88
CA ILE A 35 -12.37 -24.64 -15.09
C ILE A 35 -12.08 -23.51 -14.09
N ARG A 36 -12.31 -23.77 -12.81
CA ARG A 36 -12.20 -22.80 -11.72
C ARG A 36 -11.16 -23.23 -10.69
N SER A 37 -10.59 -22.25 -10.03
CA SER A 37 -9.73 -22.46 -8.87
C SER A 37 -10.49 -23.09 -7.70
N LYS A 38 -9.77 -23.51 -6.64
CA LYS A 38 -10.39 -24.02 -5.39
C LYS A 38 -11.33 -23.02 -4.72
N LYS A 39 -11.19 -21.72 -5.02
CA LYS A 39 -12.07 -20.64 -4.53
C LYS A 39 -13.27 -20.35 -5.45
N ASN A 40 -13.50 -21.20 -6.43
CA ASN A 40 -14.57 -21.05 -7.44
C ASN A 40 -14.40 -19.80 -8.34
N GLU A 41 -13.16 -19.33 -8.55
CA GLU A 41 -12.80 -18.16 -9.34
C GLU A 41 -12.07 -18.57 -10.63
N PHE A 42 -12.22 -17.78 -11.69
CA PHE A 42 -11.34 -17.85 -12.86
C PHE A 42 -10.07 -17.05 -12.56
N THR A 43 -8.90 -17.67 -12.70
CA THR A 43 -7.64 -17.00 -12.37
C THR A 43 -6.71 -16.91 -13.57
N LEU A 44 -5.90 -15.86 -13.61
CA LEU A 44 -4.84 -15.70 -14.62
C LEU A 44 -3.85 -16.87 -14.55
N THR A 45 -3.53 -17.35 -13.36
CA THR A 45 -2.58 -18.45 -13.17
C THR A 45 -3.06 -19.76 -13.78
N ASP A 46 -4.37 -20.03 -13.81
CA ASP A 46 -4.92 -21.18 -14.50
C ASP A 46 -4.81 -21.03 -16.03
N GLY A 47 -4.94 -19.78 -16.54
CA GLY A 47 -4.64 -19.50 -17.96
C GLY A 47 -3.18 -19.70 -18.31
N LEU A 48 -2.25 -19.23 -17.47
CA LEU A 48 -0.80 -19.46 -17.66
C LEU A 48 -0.46 -20.95 -17.59
N GLN A 49 -1.06 -21.68 -16.68
CA GLN A 49 -0.89 -23.15 -16.61
C GLN A 49 -1.32 -23.82 -17.91
N ARG A 50 -2.45 -23.40 -18.48
CA ARG A 50 -2.93 -23.90 -19.76
C ARG A 50 -2.00 -23.57 -20.92
N MET A 51 -1.39 -22.39 -20.92
CA MET A 51 -0.36 -22.04 -21.92
C MET A 51 0.85 -22.97 -21.83
N ILE A 52 1.32 -23.29 -20.62
CA ILE A 52 2.43 -24.25 -20.40
C ILE A 52 2.06 -25.63 -20.95
N GLU A 53 0.87 -26.10 -20.67
CA GLU A 53 0.35 -27.37 -21.18
C GLU A 53 0.25 -27.40 -22.71
N SER A 54 0.08 -26.22 -23.33
CA SER A 54 0.08 -26.05 -24.80
C SER A 54 1.49 -25.85 -25.39
N GLY A 55 2.55 -26.00 -24.59
CA GLY A 55 3.94 -25.93 -25.03
C GLY A 55 4.60 -24.54 -24.95
N VAL A 56 3.93 -23.54 -24.41
CA VAL A 56 4.56 -22.21 -24.18
C VAL A 56 5.57 -22.29 -23.03
N VAL A 57 6.77 -21.84 -23.30
CA VAL A 57 7.85 -21.82 -22.29
C VAL A 57 7.84 -20.53 -21.51
N PHE A 58 7.74 -20.64 -20.19
CA PHE A 58 7.88 -19.52 -19.24
C PHE A 58 9.23 -19.58 -18.55
N GLN A 59 9.89 -18.44 -18.47
CA GLN A 59 11.12 -18.28 -17.69
C GLN A 59 10.81 -17.48 -16.42
N GLY A 60 11.11 -18.07 -15.26
CA GLY A 60 11.05 -17.37 -13.97
C GLY A 60 12.31 -16.56 -13.69
N PHE A 61 12.16 -15.40 -13.07
CA PHE A 61 13.28 -14.64 -12.52
C PHE A 61 13.01 -14.34 -11.05
N LYS A 62 14.06 -14.36 -10.25
CA LYS A 62 13.97 -14.14 -8.82
C LYS A 62 13.85 -12.65 -8.51
N VAL A 63 12.97 -12.29 -7.59
CA VAL A 63 12.81 -10.94 -7.04
C VAL A 63 13.20 -10.98 -5.56
N ASP A 64 14.16 -10.15 -5.16
CA ASP A 64 14.71 -10.20 -3.80
C ASP A 64 13.91 -9.40 -2.77
N ASN A 65 13.14 -8.39 -3.19
CA ASN A 65 12.38 -7.54 -2.30
C ASN A 65 10.92 -7.45 -2.79
N TRP A 66 10.08 -8.29 -2.25
CA TRP A 66 8.66 -8.30 -2.50
C TRP A 66 7.89 -8.16 -1.18
N TYR A 67 6.93 -7.24 -1.15
CA TYR A 67 6.12 -6.96 0.02
C TYR A 67 4.64 -7.07 -0.34
N ASP A 68 3.91 -7.97 0.33
CA ASP A 68 2.46 -8.12 0.16
C ASP A 68 1.74 -7.07 1.03
N CYS A 69 1.47 -5.92 0.44
CA CYS A 69 0.82 -4.79 1.13
C CYS A 69 -0.69 -4.97 1.33
N GLY A 70 -1.22 -6.17 1.22
CA GLY A 70 -2.64 -6.47 1.44
C GLY A 70 -3.08 -6.45 2.91
N GLN A 71 -2.15 -6.30 3.86
CA GLN A 71 -2.41 -6.18 5.30
C GLN A 71 -1.83 -4.87 5.83
N LYS A 72 -2.55 -4.25 6.78
CA LYS A 72 -2.16 -2.96 7.40
C LYS A 72 -0.74 -2.97 7.95
N GLU A 73 -0.41 -3.99 8.72
CA GLU A 73 0.88 -4.12 9.39
C GLU A 73 2.03 -4.22 8.38
N ILE A 74 1.87 -4.99 7.32
CA ILE A 74 2.87 -5.16 6.26
C ILE A 74 3.03 -3.86 5.47
N LEU A 75 1.92 -3.16 5.19
CA LEU A 75 1.95 -1.88 4.50
C LEU A 75 2.71 -0.82 5.31
N LEU A 76 2.48 -0.72 6.62
CA LEU A 76 3.19 0.18 7.52
C LEU A 76 4.69 -0.16 7.62
N GLN A 77 5.03 -1.44 7.74
CA GLN A 77 6.43 -1.90 7.73
C GLN A 77 7.13 -1.56 6.40
N THR A 78 6.43 -1.76 5.28
CA THR A 78 6.93 -1.42 3.94
C THR A 78 7.16 0.08 3.81
N ASN A 79 6.23 0.90 4.30
CA ASN A 79 6.38 2.36 4.36
C ASN A 79 7.66 2.76 5.12
N ALA A 80 7.87 2.21 6.31
CA ALA A 80 9.05 2.49 7.12
C ALA A 80 10.36 2.10 6.41
N LEU A 81 10.38 0.96 5.72
CA LEU A 81 11.52 0.51 4.91
C LEU A 81 11.81 1.45 3.74
N LEU A 82 10.79 1.87 3.00
CA LEU A 82 10.93 2.78 1.87
C LEU A 82 11.40 4.17 2.31
N LEU A 83 10.87 4.68 3.41
CA LEU A 83 11.32 5.95 3.99
C LEU A 83 12.80 5.92 4.39
N LYS A 84 13.28 4.83 4.99
CA LYS A 84 14.70 4.65 5.35
C LYS A 84 15.62 4.62 4.12
N ARG A 85 15.16 4.08 2.99
CA ARG A 85 15.92 4.01 1.73
C ARG A 85 15.94 5.33 0.97
N ARG A 86 15.00 6.22 1.25
CA ARG A 86 14.88 7.50 0.55
C ARG A 86 15.98 8.46 0.99
N LYS A 87 16.61 9.14 0.02
CA LYS A 87 17.50 10.26 0.34
C LYS A 87 16.70 11.37 1.02
N LYS A 88 17.23 11.93 2.12
CA LYS A 88 16.57 13.01 2.88
C LYS A 88 16.20 14.16 1.94
N SER A 89 14.93 14.47 1.83
CA SER A 89 14.44 15.65 1.12
C SER A 89 13.81 16.59 2.17
N HIS A 90 14.41 17.75 2.36
CA HIS A 90 13.93 18.75 3.32
C HIS A 90 13.02 19.82 2.68
N SER A 91 12.38 19.51 1.55
CA SER A 91 11.54 20.47 0.82
C SER A 91 10.28 20.93 1.59
N TYR A 92 9.89 20.22 2.64
CA TYR A 92 8.71 20.50 3.45
C TYR A 92 8.88 21.58 4.53
N LYS A 93 10.13 22.02 4.80
CA LYS A 93 10.42 22.94 5.93
C LYS A 93 9.67 24.27 5.91
N LYS A 94 9.23 24.73 4.74
CA LYS A 94 8.55 26.03 4.59
C LYS A 94 7.12 26.07 5.18
N ASN A 95 6.48 24.93 5.33
CA ASN A 95 5.07 24.84 5.74
C ASN A 95 4.89 24.21 7.13
N LEU A 96 5.96 24.16 7.91
CA LEU A 96 5.95 23.66 9.28
C LEU A 96 5.97 24.84 10.25
N HIS A 97 5.02 24.84 11.19
CA HIS A 97 4.93 25.86 12.23
C HIS A 97 4.88 25.19 13.61
N ASN A 98 5.87 25.44 14.45
CA ASN A 98 5.98 24.88 15.79
C ASN A 98 5.86 23.34 15.80
N CYS A 99 6.70 22.65 15.00
CA CYS A 99 6.62 21.20 14.82
C CYS A 99 7.95 20.53 15.18
N ILE A 100 7.84 19.34 15.77
CA ILE A 100 8.96 18.42 15.99
C ILE A 100 8.86 17.30 14.95
N ILE A 101 9.89 17.14 14.13
CA ILE A 101 9.96 16.08 13.13
C ILE A 101 10.99 15.04 13.55
N VAL A 102 10.55 13.80 13.72
CA VAL A 102 11.38 12.64 14.04
C VAL A 102 11.51 11.77 12.78
N GLU A 103 12.67 11.84 12.14
CA GLU A 103 12.93 11.09 10.91
C GLU A 103 12.94 9.56 11.11
N PRO A 104 12.61 8.74 10.09
CA PRO A 104 12.32 9.13 8.71
C PRO A 104 10.86 9.54 8.50
N VAL A 105 10.65 10.64 7.76
CA VAL A 105 9.33 11.20 7.44
C VAL A 105 9.26 11.63 5.98
N HIS A 106 8.11 11.48 5.36
CA HIS A 106 7.78 12.10 4.08
C HIS A 106 6.54 12.99 4.23
N ILE A 107 6.64 14.23 3.80
CA ILE A 107 5.54 15.18 3.76
C ILE A 107 5.35 15.61 2.29
N GLY A 108 4.13 15.44 1.79
CA GLY A 108 3.71 15.80 0.45
C GLY A 108 3.69 17.31 0.23
N LYS A 109 3.66 17.72 -1.03
CA LYS A 109 3.63 19.15 -1.41
C LYS A 109 2.38 19.83 -0.87
N ASN A 110 2.49 21.14 -0.62
CA ASN A 110 1.40 22.00 -0.19
C ASN A 110 0.71 21.59 1.12
N SER A 111 1.27 20.61 1.87
CA SER A 111 0.73 20.25 3.17
C SER A 111 1.13 21.26 4.23
N THR A 112 0.20 21.61 5.11
CA THR A 112 0.39 22.54 6.23
C THR A 112 0.33 21.79 7.55
N ILE A 113 1.37 21.92 8.38
CA ILE A 113 1.47 21.21 9.66
C ILE A 113 1.79 22.25 10.77
N LYS A 114 0.98 22.27 11.82
CA LYS A 114 1.11 23.21 12.93
C LYS A 114 1.01 22.52 14.28
N ASN A 115 1.86 22.91 15.23
CA ASN A 115 1.85 22.41 16.61
C ASN A 115 1.89 20.88 16.71
N CYS A 116 2.69 20.19 15.89
CA CYS A 116 2.65 18.74 15.77
C CYS A 116 3.97 18.08 16.12
N ILE A 117 3.88 16.80 16.53
CA ILE A 117 5.00 15.89 16.61
C ILE A 117 4.77 14.81 15.54
N ILE A 118 5.62 14.78 14.51
CA ILE A 118 5.48 13.88 13.36
C ILE A 118 6.67 12.94 13.27
N GLY A 119 6.41 11.65 13.21
CA GLY A 119 7.42 10.62 13.07
C GLY A 119 7.70 9.83 14.36
N PRO A 120 8.56 8.79 14.27
CA PRO A 120 9.19 8.32 13.03
C PRO A 120 8.23 7.56 12.10
N ASN A 121 8.74 7.21 10.89
CA ASN A 121 8.08 6.34 9.91
C ASN A 121 6.71 6.84 9.43
N VAL A 122 6.56 8.16 9.26
CA VAL A 122 5.30 8.77 8.82
C VAL A 122 5.40 9.23 7.37
N THR A 123 4.39 8.87 6.59
CA THR A 123 4.14 9.43 5.25
C THR A 123 2.87 10.25 5.28
N ILE A 124 2.95 11.50 4.84
CA ILE A 124 1.82 12.42 4.67
C ILE A 124 1.70 12.75 3.19
N GLY A 125 0.49 12.60 2.65
CA GLY A 125 0.14 12.93 1.27
C GLY A 125 0.19 14.43 0.97
N GLU A 126 -0.13 14.80 -0.26
CA GLU A 126 -0.15 16.19 -0.72
C GLU A 126 -1.39 16.93 -0.19
N ASN A 127 -1.28 18.26 -0.02
CA ASN A 127 -2.38 19.14 0.37
C ASN A 127 -3.05 18.77 1.72
N ALA A 128 -2.37 18.04 2.59
CA ALA A 128 -2.89 17.70 3.91
C ALA A 128 -2.77 18.89 4.89
N ALA A 129 -3.74 19.04 5.78
CA ALA A 129 -3.76 20.03 6.86
C ALA A 129 -3.81 19.33 8.22
N ILE A 130 -2.74 19.45 9.02
CA ILE A 130 -2.60 18.75 10.29
C ILE A 130 -2.26 19.77 11.39
N CYS A 131 -3.06 19.78 12.44
CA CYS A 131 -2.89 20.70 13.57
C CYS A 131 -2.95 19.96 14.90
N ASP A 132 -2.19 20.45 15.89
CA ASP A 132 -2.28 20.06 17.31
C ASP A 132 -2.22 18.53 17.53
N SER A 133 -1.38 17.82 16.76
CA SER A 133 -1.45 16.37 16.64
C SER A 133 -0.10 15.68 16.85
N ILE A 134 -0.17 14.41 17.28
CA ILE A 134 1.00 13.52 17.40
C ILE A 134 0.78 12.32 16.48
N ILE A 135 1.67 12.12 15.52
CA ILE A 135 1.54 11.05 14.52
C ILE A 135 2.86 10.28 14.41
N ARG A 136 2.80 8.96 14.52
CA ARG A 136 3.95 8.08 14.34
C ARG A 136 3.56 6.75 13.69
N ASP A 137 4.51 6.13 12.98
CA ASP A 137 4.35 4.82 12.33
C ASP A 137 3.08 4.74 11.47
N SER A 138 2.75 5.81 10.72
CA SER A 138 1.45 5.97 10.09
C SER A 138 1.56 6.48 8.65
N ILE A 139 0.50 6.22 7.87
CA ILE A 139 0.33 6.73 6.52
C ILE A 139 -0.94 7.59 6.49
N ILE A 140 -0.80 8.84 6.06
CA ILE A 140 -1.88 9.82 5.94
C ILE A 140 -2.05 10.15 4.46
N GLY A 141 -3.26 10.02 3.95
CA GLY A 141 -3.61 10.29 2.56
C GLY A 141 -3.53 11.78 2.19
N SER A 142 -3.71 12.07 0.91
CA SER A 142 -3.75 13.44 0.39
C SER A 142 -5.06 14.13 0.76
N TYR A 143 -5.04 15.46 0.85
CA TYR A 143 -6.21 16.30 1.17
C TYR A 143 -6.86 15.99 2.54
N THR A 144 -6.16 15.27 3.42
CA THR A 144 -6.65 14.88 4.75
C THR A 144 -6.53 16.04 5.71
N LYS A 145 -7.55 16.24 6.57
CA LYS A 145 -7.53 17.21 7.66
C LYS A 145 -7.55 16.47 9.00
N LEU A 146 -6.54 16.75 9.83
CA LEU A 146 -6.42 16.18 11.17
C LEU A 146 -6.25 17.30 12.18
N ASN A 147 -7.01 17.25 13.27
CA ASN A 147 -6.91 18.22 14.33
C ASN A 147 -7.11 17.58 15.71
N ASP A 148 -6.19 17.87 16.63
CA ASP A 148 -6.22 17.36 18.00
C ASP A 148 -6.27 15.81 18.08
N VAL A 149 -5.42 15.12 17.28
CA VAL A 149 -5.37 13.67 17.24
C VAL A 149 -4.04 13.10 17.68
N VAL A 150 -4.08 11.93 18.31
CA VAL A 150 -2.91 11.10 18.61
C VAL A 150 -3.02 9.79 17.82
N LEU A 151 -2.22 9.66 16.75
CA LEU A 151 -2.24 8.51 15.84
C LEU A 151 -0.95 7.72 15.93
N PHE A 152 -1.08 6.41 16.06
CA PHE A 152 0.02 5.46 15.91
C PHE A 152 -0.44 4.21 15.18
N ASN A 153 0.46 3.61 14.41
CA ASN A 153 0.15 2.44 13.59
C ASN A 153 -1.15 2.59 12.78
N SER A 154 -1.34 3.78 12.18
CA SER A 154 -2.61 4.15 11.54
C SER A 154 -2.45 4.34 10.03
N ILE A 155 -3.50 4.02 9.29
CA ILE A 155 -3.63 4.34 7.87
C ILE A 155 -4.90 5.15 7.72
N ILE A 156 -4.77 6.37 7.20
CA ILE A 156 -5.87 7.29 6.93
C ILE A 156 -5.91 7.51 5.42
N GLY A 157 -7.05 7.25 4.81
CA GLY A 157 -7.27 7.46 3.39
C GLY A 157 -7.26 8.93 2.99
N SER A 158 -7.28 9.19 1.69
CA SER A 158 -7.36 10.56 1.17
C SER A 158 -8.75 11.16 1.43
N ASP A 159 -8.80 12.50 1.41
CA ASP A 159 -10.05 13.27 1.58
C ASP A 159 -10.81 12.94 2.88
N SER A 160 -10.08 12.56 3.93
CA SER A 160 -10.65 12.24 5.25
C SER A 160 -10.48 13.40 6.22
N GLU A 161 -11.45 13.59 7.11
CA GLU A 161 -11.40 14.62 8.15
C GLU A 161 -11.61 13.96 9.52
N ILE A 162 -10.70 14.24 10.49
CA ILE A 162 -10.74 13.65 11.84
C ILE A 162 -10.45 14.74 12.87
N TRP A 163 -11.32 14.86 13.85
CA TRP A 163 -11.18 15.77 15.00
C TRP A 163 -11.30 15.00 16.31
N GLY A 164 -10.48 15.35 17.28
CA GLY A 164 -10.48 14.76 18.61
C GLY A 164 -9.44 13.67 18.79
N SER A 165 -9.29 13.16 19.99
CA SER A 165 -8.26 12.19 20.35
C SER A 165 -8.59 10.80 19.80
N SER A 166 -7.57 10.10 19.28
CA SER A 166 -7.70 8.77 18.71
C SER A 166 -6.51 7.91 19.07
N GLN A 167 -6.62 6.58 18.88
CA GLN A 167 -5.53 5.64 19.15
C GLN A 167 -4.97 5.04 17.86
N SER A 168 -5.55 3.97 17.37
CA SER A 168 -5.12 3.28 16.15
C SER A 168 -6.29 3.14 15.20
N LEU A 169 -6.20 3.74 14.02
CA LEU A 169 -7.26 3.79 13.04
C LEU A 169 -6.83 3.16 11.72
N ASN A 170 -7.81 2.61 11.01
CA ASN A 170 -7.72 2.23 9.61
C ASN A 170 -8.96 2.79 8.90
N ILE A 171 -8.81 3.95 8.28
CA ILE A 171 -9.88 4.76 7.72
C ILE A 171 -9.71 4.86 6.20
N GLY A 172 -10.78 4.53 5.48
CA GLY A 172 -10.84 4.68 4.02
C GLY A 172 -10.91 6.14 3.56
N ASP A 173 -11.06 6.31 2.26
CA ASP A 173 -11.16 7.65 1.65
C ASP A 173 -12.51 8.31 1.96
N ASN A 174 -12.56 9.65 1.89
CA ASN A 174 -13.76 10.48 2.07
C ASN A 174 -14.49 10.24 3.41
N THR A 175 -13.74 9.98 4.48
CA THR A 175 -14.30 9.76 5.82
C THR A 175 -14.18 11.01 6.68
N GLU A 176 -15.26 11.39 7.36
CA GLU A 176 -15.30 12.36 8.44
C GLU A 176 -15.54 11.60 9.75
N LEU A 177 -14.69 11.85 10.76
CA LEU A 177 -14.78 11.22 12.08
C LEU A 177 -14.51 12.25 13.17
N ASP A 178 -15.50 12.46 14.04
CA ASP A 178 -15.39 13.30 15.23
C ASP A 178 -15.34 12.40 16.48
N LEU A 179 -14.26 12.53 17.26
CA LEU A 179 -13.99 11.74 18.47
C LEU A 179 -13.98 12.59 19.76
N ARG A 180 -14.53 13.80 19.68
CA ARG A 180 -14.64 14.72 20.84
C ARG A 180 -15.75 14.32 21.77
#